data_ca3e40505c2b4d0ff286dd320a2380e5
#
_entry.id   ca3e40505c2b4d0ff286dd320a2380e5
#
_cell.length_a   1.000
_cell.length_b   1.000
_cell.length_c   1.000
_cell.angle_alpha   90.00
_cell.angle_beta   90.00
_cell.angle_gamma   90.00
#
_symmetry.space_group_name_H-M   'P 1'
#
loop_
_entity.id
_entity.type
_entity.pdbx_description
1 polymer ?
#
loop_
_entity_poly.entity_id
_entity_poly.type
_entity_poly.pdbx_seq_one_letter_code
_entity_poly.pdbx_strand_id
1 'polypeptide(L)'
;MKISEKTAALVTGGASGLGLAVVEKFVSLGAKVAVFDMNEEEGSKVASKHGVTFEKVDVSDPQSVADGLSSIRERIGQESVCVNCAGIGFSQKTVSKGRNHQFELFDKTIRINLIGTFNVASQSALGMSCLLYTSDAADESSS
;
A
#
# COMPACT_ATOMS: atom_id res chain seq x y z
N MET A 1 3.29 -17.04 -9.08
CA MET A 1 2.38 -16.04 -9.71
C MET A 1 3.16 -15.27 -10.77
N LYS A 2 2.58 -15.02 -11.93
CA LYS A 2 3.18 -14.19 -12.99
C LYS A 2 2.45 -12.85 -13.03
N ILE A 3 3.20 -11.75 -12.98
CA ILE A 3 2.63 -10.40 -13.12
C ILE A 3 2.25 -10.14 -14.58
N SER A 4 1.03 -9.70 -14.81
CA SER A 4 0.47 -9.43 -16.14
C SER A 4 -0.64 -8.38 -16.05
N GLU A 5 -1.31 -8.11 -17.17
CA GLU A 5 -2.47 -7.22 -17.26
C GLU A 5 -3.68 -7.67 -16.41
N LYS A 6 -3.68 -8.92 -15.95
CA LYS A 6 -4.70 -9.44 -15.02
C LYS A 6 -4.36 -9.18 -13.55
N THR A 7 -3.14 -8.73 -13.27
CA THR A 7 -2.68 -8.44 -11.92
C THR A 7 -3.14 -7.06 -11.48
N ALA A 8 -3.82 -6.98 -10.34
CA ALA A 8 -4.06 -5.74 -9.61
C ALA A 8 -3.10 -5.67 -8.43
N ALA A 9 -2.30 -4.62 -8.37
CA ALA A 9 -1.27 -4.44 -7.35
C ALA A 9 -1.49 -3.14 -6.57
N LEU A 10 -1.35 -3.22 -5.25
CA LEU A 10 -1.33 -2.07 -4.34
C LEU A 10 0.11 -1.83 -3.88
N VAL A 11 0.55 -0.58 -3.93
CA VAL A 11 1.84 -0.14 -3.38
C VAL A 11 1.60 1.02 -2.41
N THR A 12 1.93 0.83 -1.14
CA THR A 12 1.92 1.94 -0.18
C THR A 12 3.26 2.69 -0.24
N GLY A 13 3.23 4.00 -0.02
CA GLY A 13 4.43 4.82 -0.19
C GLY A 13 4.91 4.90 -1.64
N GLY A 14 3.99 4.69 -2.58
CA GLY A 14 4.31 4.60 -4.01
C GLY A 14 4.55 5.93 -4.72
N ALA A 15 4.40 7.06 -4.04
CA ALA A 15 4.62 8.38 -4.65
C ALA A 15 6.10 8.77 -4.72
N SER A 16 7.01 8.05 -4.09
CA SER A 16 8.44 8.36 -4.07
C SER A 16 9.31 7.14 -3.76
N GLY A 17 10.61 7.29 -3.98
CA GLY A 17 11.66 6.36 -3.52
C GLY A 17 11.44 4.90 -3.99
N LEU A 18 11.60 3.97 -3.06
CA LEU A 18 11.49 2.54 -3.34
C LEU A 18 10.09 2.15 -3.81
N GLY A 19 9.04 2.73 -3.20
CA GLY A 19 7.65 2.49 -3.60
C GLY A 19 7.39 2.90 -5.04
N LEU A 20 7.88 4.06 -5.45
CA LEU A 20 7.76 4.52 -6.85
C LEU A 20 8.48 3.57 -7.82
N ALA A 21 9.68 3.11 -7.48
CA ALA A 21 10.39 2.14 -8.31
C ALA A 21 9.60 0.83 -8.48
N VAL A 22 8.91 0.37 -7.43
CA VAL A 22 8.02 -0.79 -7.49
C VAL A 22 6.82 -0.51 -8.41
N VAL A 23 6.20 0.67 -8.28
CA VAL A 23 5.10 1.10 -9.17
C VAL A 23 5.53 1.06 -10.63
N GLU A 24 6.66 1.69 -10.96
CA GLU A 24 7.21 1.71 -12.32
C GLU A 24 7.46 0.30 -12.86
N LYS A 25 8.00 -0.58 -12.03
CA LYS A 25 8.23 -1.98 -12.41
C LYS A 25 6.93 -2.72 -12.70
N PHE A 26 5.91 -2.60 -11.86
CA PHE A 26 4.62 -3.24 -12.09
C PHE A 26 3.92 -2.70 -13.34
N VAL A 27 3.96 -1.39 -13.56
CA VAL A 27 3.43 -0.77 -14.78
C VAL A 27 4.14 -1.32 -16.02
N SER A 28 5.46 -1.46 -15.98
CA SER A 28 6.23 -2.02 -17.10
C SER A 28 5.88 -3.49 -17.42
N LEU A 29 5.34 -4.21 -16.46
CA LEU A 29 4.87 -5.59 -16.60
C LEU A 29 3.38 -5.68 -17.00
N GLY A 30 2.73 -4.55 -17.19
CA GLY A 30 1.34 -4.45 -17.62
C GLY A 30 0.30 -4.53 -16.50
N ALA A 31 0.72 -4.61 -15.23
CA ALA A 31 -0.21 -4.69 -14.10
C ALA A 31 -1.03 -3.40 -13.94
N LYS A 32 -2.25 -3.55 -13.41
CA LYS A 32 -3.05 -2.44 -12.90
C LYS A 32 -2.53 -2.09 -11.52
N VAL A 33 -2.13 -0.84 -11.31
CA VAL A 33 -1.47 -0.42 -10.07
C VAL A 33 -2.27 0.65 -9.36
N ALA A 34 -2.43 0.48 -8.05
CA ALA A 34 -2.91 1.52 -7.16
C ALA A 34 -1.80 1.93 -6.18
N VAL A 35 -1.80 3.19 -5.82
CA VAL A 35 -0.83 3.81 -4.92
C VAL A 35 -1.55 4.40 -3.72
N PHE A 36 -1.10 4.07 -2.52
CA PHE A 36 -1.45 4.77 -1.28
C PHE A 36 -0.26 5.64 -0.84
N ASP A 37 -0.51 6.92 -0.64
CA ASP A 37 0.50 7.83 -0.11
C ASP A 37 -0.18 9.01 0.61
N MET A 38 0.48 9.62 1.57
CA MET A 38 0.01 10.84 2.23
C MET A 38 0.28 12.09 1.40
N ASN A 39 1.27 12.05 0.51
CA ASN A 39 1.64 13.17 -0.33
C ASN A 39 0.74 13.23 -1.58
N GLU A 40 -0.29 14.05 -1.49
CA GLU A 40 -1.30 14.19 -2.55
C GLU A 40 -0.73 14.80 -3.84
N GLU A 41 0.20 15.74 -3.74
CA GLU A 41 0.84 16.37 -4.90
C GLU A 41 1.67 15.34 -5.68
N GLU A 42 2.58 14.66 -5.01
CA GLU A 42 3.42 13.64 -5.65
C GLU A 42 2.61 12.43 -6.12
N GLY A 43 1.62 12.00 -5.33
CA GLY A 43 0.71 10.92 -5.72
C GLY A 43 -0.06 11.23 -7.00
N SER A 44 -0.57 12.45 -7.13
CA SER A 44 -1.28 12.89 -8.33
C SER A 44 -0.36 12.97 -9.56
N LYS A 45 0.89 13.40 -9.38
CA LYS A 45 1.90 13.40 -10.46
C LYS A 45 2.20 11.98 -10.93
N VAL A 46 2.39 11.06 -10.00
CA VAL A 46 2.65 9.63 -10.32
C VAL A 46 1.46 9.02 -11.04
N ALA A 47 0.24 9.30 -10.58
CA ALA A 47 -0.98 8.83 -11.22
C ALA A 47 -1.08 9.28 -12.68
N SER A 48 -0.85 10.57 -12.94
CA SER A 48 -0.89 11.14 -14.28
C SER A 48 0.22 10.62 -15.18
N LYS A 49 1.45 10.51 -14.65
CA LYS A 49 2.62 10.09 -15.42
C LYS A 49 2.57 8.61 -15.81
N HIS A 50 2.11 7.75 -14.91
CA HIS A 50 2.19 6.29 -15.08
C HIS A 50 0.83 5.63 -15.34
N GLY A 51 -0.27 6.40 -15.34
CA GLY A 51 -1.61 5.86 -15.56
C GLY A 51 -2.07 4.94 -14.43
N VAL A 52 -1.66 5.21 -13.20
CA VAL A 52 -2.03 4.43 -12.02
C VAL A 52 -3.13 5.12 -11.21
N THR A 53 -3.81 4.36 -10.37
CA THR A 53 -4.81 4.88 -9.44
C THR A 53 -4.12 5.38 -8.18
N PHE A 54 -4.42 6.60 -7.75
CA PHE A 54 -3.89 7.17 -6.51
C PHE A 54 -5.01 7.44 -5.51
N GLU A 55 -4.75 7.07 -4.26
CA GLU A 55 -5.57 7.44 -3.10
C GLU A 55 -4.69 8.00 -1.99
N LYS A 56 -5.11 9.13 -1.41
CA LYS A 56 -4.49 9.65 -0.20
C LYS A 56 -4.93 8.83 0.99
N VAL A 57 -4.02 8.06 1.56
CA VAL A 57 -4.29 7.14 2.66
C VAL A 57 -3.26 7.31 3.76
N ASP A 58 -3.73 7.48 4.98
CA ASP A 58 -2.93 7.33 6.20
C ASP A 58 -2.93 5.85 6.61
N VAL A 59 -1.82 5.16 6.39
CA VAL A 59 -1.70 3.73 6.68
C VAL A 59 -1.86 3.40 8.17
N SER A 60 -1.62 4.36 9.06
CA SER A 60 -1.79 4.20 10.51
C SER A 60 -3.26 4.28 10.98
N ASP A 61 -4.15 4.73 10.11
CA ASP A 61 -5.59 4.84 10.38
C ASP A 61 -6.35 3.69 9.69
N PRO A 62 -6.95 2.75 10.46
CA PRO A 62 -7.71 1.63 9.90
C PRO A 62 -8.85 2.04 8.97
N GLN A 63 -9.56 3.12 9.28
CA GLN A 63 -10.67 3.58 8.45
C GLN A 63 -10.16 4.18 7.12
N SER A 64 -9.07 4.96 7.17
CA SER A 64 -8.43 5.48 5.96
C SER A 64 -8.02 4.37 5.02
N VAL A 65 -7.45 3.29 5.54
CA VAL A 65 -7.07 2.11 4.76
C VAL A 65 -8.29 1.40 4.19
N ALA A 66 -9.34 1.19 4.99
CA ALA A 66 -10.56 0.55 4.52
C ALA A 66 -11.22 1.32 3.39
N ASP A 67 -11.33 2.64 3.52
CA ASP A 67 -11.90 3.51 2.48
C ASP A 67 -11.04 3.52 1.21
N GLY A 68 -9.73 3.59 1.37
CA GLY A 68 -8.79 3.51 0.25
C GLY A 68 -8.88 2.19 -0.50
N LEU A 69 -8.92 1.06 0.20
CA LEU A 69 -9.07 -0.26 -0.41
C LEU A 69 -10.40 -0.38 -1.16
N SER A 70 -11.50 0.09 -0.58
CA SER A 70 -12.80 0.11 -1.24
C SER A 70 -12.74 0.90 -2.56
N SER A 71 -12.15 2.09 -2.53
CA SER A 71 -12.02 2.97 -3.70
C SER A 71 -11.19 2.34 -4.82
N ILE A 72 -10.02 1.78 -4.51
CA ILE A 72 -9.17 1.18 -5.56
C ILE A 72 -9.79 -0.08 -6.14
N ARG A 73 -10.50 -0.90 -5.34
CA ARG A 73 -11.15 -2.12 -5.81
C ARG A 73 -12.25 -1.84 -6.82
N GLU A 74 -12.93 -0.71 -6.73
CA GLU A 74 -13.90 -0.27 -7.74
C GLU A 74 -13.24 0.08 -9.08
N ARG A 75 -11.98 0.51 -9.07
CA ARG A 75 -11.26 0.99 -10.25
C ARG A 75 -10.42 -0.10 -10.91
N ILE A 76 -9.65 -0.85 -10.12
CA ILE A 76 -8.68 -1.84 -10.65
C ILE A 76 -9.04 -3.29 -10.29
N GLY A 77 -10.11 -3.50 -9.54
CA GLY A 77 -10.48 -4.82 -9.02
C GLY A 77 -9.76 -5.15 -7.71
N GLN A 78 -10.05 -6.33 -7.18
CA GLN A 78 -9.40 -6.82 -5.95
C GLN A 78 -7.91 -7.00 -6.20
N GLU A 79 -7.10 -6.36 -5.39
CA GLU A 79 -5.65 -6.54 -5.44
C GLU A 79 -5.25 -7.99 -5.11
N SER A 80 -4.32 -8.51 -5.88
CA SER A 80 -3.68 -9.82 -5.66
C SER A 80 -2.23 -9.69 -5.20
N VAL A 81 -1.70 -8.47 -5.22
CA VAL A 81 -0.36 -8.13 -4.73
C VAL A 81 -0.47 -6.86 -3.88
N CYS A 82 0.16 -6.88 -2.72
CA CYS A 82 0.31 -5.70 -1.87
C CYS A 82 1.77 -5.55 -1.45
N VAL A 83 2.37 -4.40 -1.76
CA VAL A 83 3.75 -4.07 -1.39
C VAL A 83 3.73 -2.88 -0.44
N ASN A 84 4.17 -3.10 0.79
CA ASN A 84 4.22 -2.09 1.83
C ASN A 84 5.57 -1.36 1.82
N CYS A 85 5.60 -0.18 1.21
CA CYS A 85 6.77 0.72 1.18
C CYS A 85 6.56 2.01 1.98
N ALA A 86 5.35 2.26 2.49
CA ALA A 86 5.10 3.43 3.33
C ALA A 86 5.90 3.34 4.62
N GLY A 87 6.70 4.35 4.89
CA GLY A 87 7.53 4.42 6.08
C GLY A 87 8.18 5.77 6.23
N ILE A 88 8.52 6.10 7.45
CA ILE A 88 9.26 7.31 7.82
C ILE A 88 10.43 6.95 8.72
N GLY A 89 11.40 7.84 8.82
CA GLY A 89 12.51 7.71 9.76
C GLY A 89 12.99 9.07 10.24
N PHE A 90 13.39 9.13 11.48
CA PHE A 90 14.02 10.30 12.08
C PHE A 90 15.37 9.91 12.64
N SER A 91 16.42 10.61 12.20
CA SER A 91 17.77 10.40 12.72
C SER A 91 17.98 11.23 13.97
N GLN A 92 17.79 10.60 15.12
CA GLN A 92 18.01 11.24 16.42
C GLN A 92 18.64 10.23 17.40
N LYS A 93 19.67 10.67 18.13
CA LYS A 93 20.31 9.82 19.15
C LYS A 93 19.39 9.61 20.35
N THR A 94 19.51 8.45 20.98
CA THR A 94 18.77 8.13 22.23
C THR A 94 19.00 9.18 23.29
N VAL A 95 20.24 9.63 23.44
CA VAL A 95 20.61 10.77 24.33
C VAL A 95 21.59 11.67 23.58
N SER A 96 21.35 12.97 23.59
CA SER A 96 22.24 13.97 23.01
C SER A 96 22.10 15.30 23.76
N LYS A 97 23.25 15.89 24.17
CA LYS A 97 23.29 17.18 24.88
C LYS A 97 22.38 17.24 26.11
N GLY A 98 22.35 16.16 26.90
CA GLY A 98 21.53 16.06 28.11
C GLY A 98 20.03 15.91 27.88
N ARG A 99 19.62 15.60 26.64
CA ARG A 99 18.20 15.37 26.28
C ARG A 99 18.02 13.97 25.70
N ASN A 100 16.92 13.33 26.05
CA ASN A 100 16.51 12.07 25.46
C ASN A 100 15.90 12.28 24.05
N HIS A 101 15.79 11.19 23.31
CA HIS A 101 15.06 11.17 22.03
C HIS A 101 13.62 11.66 22.22
N GLN A 102 13.11 12.46 21.28
CA GLN A 102 11.74 12.93 21.30
C GLN A 102 10.77 11.76 21.14
N PHE A 103 9.93 11.55 22.15
CA PHE A 103 9.00 10.43 22.18
C PHE A 103 8.04 10.44 20.97
N GLU A 104 7.54 11.62 20.60
CA GLU A 104 6.58 11.78 19.51
C GLU A 104 7.13 11.32 18.15
N LEU A 105 8.42 11.50 17.90
CA LEU A 105 9.07 11.04 16.69
C LEU A 105 9.16 9.52 16.66
N PHE A 106 9.48 8.91 17.79
CA PHE A 106 9.51 7.45 17.93
C PHE A 106 8.10 6.86 17.78
N ASP A 107 7.12 7.40 18.51
CA ASP A 107 5.72 6.94 18.42
C ASP A 107 5.21 7.03 16.99
N LYS A 108 5.42 8.15 16.31
CA LYS A 108 5.01 8.32 14.91
C LYS A 108 5.68 7.30 13.98
N THR A 109 6.97 7.04 14.21
CA THR A 109 7.71 6.05 13.40
C THR A 109 7.10 4.67 13.56
N ILE A 110 6.82 4.24 14.77
CA ILE A 110 6.20 2.93 15.06
C ILE A 110 4.78 2.86 14.48
N ARG A 111 3.99 3.91 14.63
CA ARG A 111 2.62 3.94 14.09
C ARG A 111 2.59 3.79 12.58
N ILE A 112 3.45 4.47 11.86
CA ILE A 112 3.48 4.37 10.39
C ILE A 112 4.16 3.08 9.95
N ASN A 113 5.36 2.79 10.44
CA ASN A 113 6.18 1.71 9.89
C ASN A 113 5.72 0.33 10.34
N LEU A 114 5.26 0.17 11.58
CA LEU A 114 4.82 -1.12 12.12
C LEU A 114 3.30 -1.27 12.07
N ILE A 115 2.56 -0.39 12.72
CA ILE A 115 1.10 -0.46 12.79
C ILE A 115 0.50 -0.26 11.39
N GLY A 116 1.00 0.71 10.63
CA GLY A 116 0.54 0.97 9.27
C GLY A 116 0.77 -0.20 8.33
N THR A 117 1.93 -0.83 8.38
CA THR A 117 2.24 -2.02 7.58
C THR A 117 1.30 -3.18 7.92
N PHE A 118 1.10 -3.47 9.20
CA PHE A 118 0.17 -4.51 9.64
C PHE A 118 -1.27 -4.19 9.22
N ASN A 119 -1.70 -2.96 9.41
CA ASN A 119 -3.05 -2.52 9.08
C ASN A 119 -3.38 -2.74 7.59
N VAL A 120 -2.51 -2.30 6.69
CA VAL A 120 -2.69 -2.51 5.25
C VAL A 120 -2.59 -3.99 4.88
N ALA A 121 -1.58 -4.67 5.38
CA ALA A 121 -1.35 -6.09 5.06
C ALA A 121 -2.54 -6.97 5.50
N SER A 122 -3.08 -6.76 6.70
CA SER A 122 -4.20 -7.56 7.22
C SER A 122 -5.49 -7.32 6.45
N GLN A 123 -5.82 -6.07 6.13
CA GLN A 123 -7.03 -5.75 5.37
C GLN A 123 -6.93 -6.18 3.91
N SER A 124 -5.76 -6.04 3.29
CA SER A 124 -5.52 -6.52 1.93
C SER A 124 -5.57 -8.05 1.86
N ALA A 125 -4.94 -8.74 2.80
CA ALA A 125 -4.96 -10.20 2.88
C ALA A 125 -6.38 -10.75 3.05
N LEU A 126 -7.24 -10.10 3.81
CA LEU A 126 -8.64 -10.49 3.94
C LEU A 126 -9.34 -10.47 2.57
N GLY A 127 -9.16 -9.41 1.80
CA GLY A 127 -9.72 -9.32 0.44
C GLY A 127 -9.18 -10.40 -0.49
N MET A 128 -7.86 -10.65 -0.46
CA MET A 128 -7.23 -11.71 -1.24
C MET A 128 -7.76 -13.10 -0.88
N SER A 129 -8.00 -13.38 0.41
CA SER A 129 -8.55 -14.67 0.85
C SER A 129 -9.97 -14.90 0.35
N CYS A 130 -10.78 -13.86 0.24
CA CYS A 130 -12.13 -13.94 -0.33
C CYS A 130 -12.10 -14.32 -1.82
N LEU A 131 -11.11 -13.88 -2.60
CA LEU A 131 -10.92 -14.31 -3.98
C LEU A 131 -10.61 -15.80 -4.10
N LEU A 132 -9.74 -16.32 -3.23
CA LEU A 132 -9.39 -17.74 -3.21
C LEU A 132 -10.62 -18.60 -2.89
N TYR A 133 -11.42 -18.20 -1.91
CA TYR A 133 -12.65 -18.88 -1.56
C TYR A 133 -13.65 -18.93 -2.72
N THR A 134 -13.78 -17.84 -3.49
CA THR A 134 -14.69 -17.77 -4.63
C THR A 134 -14.21 -18.65 -5.78
N SER A 135 -12.90 -18.71 -6.04
CA SER A 135 -12.33 -19.57 -7.09
C SER A 135 -12.44 -21.05 -6.74
N ASP A 136 -12.18 -21.43 -5.49
CA ASP A 136 -12.31 -22.82 -5.01
C ASP A 136 -13.78 -23.29 -5.09
N ALA A 137 -14.74 -22.46 -4.72
CA ALA A 137 -16.16 -22.75 -4.83
C ALA A 137 -16.61 -22.90 -6.31
N ALA A 138 -16.04 -22.13 -7.22
CA ALA A 138 -16.31 -22.25 -8.67
C ALA A 138 -15.73 -23.54 -9.23
N ASP A 139 -14.53 -23.96 -8.80
CA ASP A 139 -13.90 -25.21 -9.20
C ASP A 139 -14.67 -26.43 -8.68
N GLU A 140 -15.16 -26.39 -7.44
CA GLU A 140 -16.02 -27.44 -6.87
C GLU A 140 -17.38 -27.54 -7.59
N SER A 141 -17.94 -26.44 -8.07
CA SER A 141 -19.22 -26.42 -8.80
C SER A 141 -19.12 -26.90 -10.24
N SER A 142 -17.90 -26.98 -10.81
CA SER A 142 -17.65 -27.47 -12.18
C SER A 142 -17.36 -28.96 -12.26
N SER A 143 -17.32 -29.65 -11.16
CA SER A 143 -17.18 -31.08 -11.05
C SER A 143 -18.54 -31.76 -10.87
#